data_408045325d5629ba5f823b8f7c8e5c4c
#
_entry.id   408045325d5629ba5f823b8f7c8e5c4c
#
_cell.length_a   1.000
_cell.length_b   1.000
_cell.length_c   1.000
_cell.angle_alpha   90.00
_cell.angle_beta   90.00
_cell.angle_gamma   90.00
#
_symmetry.space_group_name_H-M   'P 1'
#
loop_
_entity.id
_entity.type
_entity.pdbx_description
1 polymer ?
#
loop_
_entity_poly.entity_id
_entity_poly.type
_entity_poly.pdbx_seq_one_letter_code
_entity_poly.pdbx_strand_id
1 'polypeptide(L)'
;MEDKSPTKQDNTKRLILILLILSLGANVYFLFRTSKQSSDKERILVQVDSLAGIKKMLDDDIQNINFELDQFKGKNIQLDSLLVKANKDISAKQVKIQKLMRENGDIKLLQRQLEELRLIRDQYRVQIDQLIAENKELKNLNLDLSQRVDNLAKEKTNLAEKVETASVLKAEAFNIKTYREKSKGSLSETDRAKKVTRITANLTLSENKVAPKGDRSVVFRLIAPSGVVMADPAGGSGSFASKETGRNQEYTLRKMVNYNNIREELSFEYNQLDDFKAGLYIAEIYLDGKMVASNKFTLK
;
A
#
# COMPACT_ATOMS: atom_id res chain seq x y z
N MET A 1 2.43 -120.57 58.85
CA MET A 1 2.12 -119.17 59.01
C MET A 1 3.41 -118.38 58.85
N GLU A 2 3.70 -117.86 57.65
CA GLU A 2 4.90 -117.09 57.37
C GLU A 2 4.49 -115.63 57.26
N ASP A 3 4.98 -114.82 58.18
CA ASP A 3 4.80 -113.40 58.27
C ASP A 3 5.90 -112.72 57.33
N LYS A 4 5.49 -112.15 56.28
CA LYS A 4 6.37 -111.40 55.39
C LYS A 4 6.33 -109.90 55.77
N SER A 5 7.31 -109.50 56.56
CA SER A 5 7.60 -108.12 56.81
C SER A 5 7.90 -107.32 55.50
N PRO A 6 7.36 -106.14 55.28
CA PRO A 6 7.64 -105.42 54.06
C PRO A 6 9.07 -104.87 54.03
N THR A 7 9.77 -105.16 52.92
CA THR A 7 11.19 -104.92 52.72
C THR A 7 11.46 -103.39 52.63
N LYS A 8 12.42 -102.93 53.42
CA LYS A 8 12.96 -101.55 53.49
C LYS A 8 13.36 -100.92 52.13
N GLN A 9 13.51 -101.78 51.12
CA GLN A 9 13.96 -101.47 49.77
C GLN A 9 12.88 -100.78 48.88
N ASP A 10 11.60 -100.94 49.17
CA ASP A 10 10.48 -100.40 48.37
C ASP A 10 10.20 -98.95 48.73
N ASN A 11 10.42 -98.56 50.00
CA ASN A 11 10.24 -97.16 50.45
C ASN A 11 11.36 -96.25 49.93
N THR A 12 12.58 -96.76 49.77
CA THR A 12 13.69 -95.98 49.22
C THR A 12 13.48 -95.66 47.73
N LYS A 13 12.93 -96.62 46.97
CA LYS A 13 12.59 -96.45 45.55
C LYS A 13 11.46 -95.39 45.39
N ARG A 14 10.45 -95.46 46.23
CA ARG A 14 9.38 -94.47 46.23
C ARG A 14 9.85 -93.05 46.60
N LEU A 15 10.78 -92.93 47.55
CA LEU A 15 11.38 -91.63 47.94
C LEU A 15 12.23 -91.05 46.84
N ILE A 16 13.02 -91.86 46.11
CA ILE A 16 13.79 -91.44 44.96
C ILE A 16 12.89 -91.03 43.82
N LEU A 17 11.77 -91.75 43.59
CA LEU A 17 10.79 -91.36 42.55
C LEU A 17 10.08 -89.99 42.86
N ILE A 18 9.72 -89.77 44.10
CA ILE A 18 9.15 -88.44 44.54
C ILE A 18 10.16 -87.33 44.39
N LEU A 19 11.44 -87.55 44.75
CA LEU A 19 12.49 -86.56 44.57
C LEU A 19 12.77 -86.26 43.08
N LEU A 20 12.68 -87.31 42.23
CA LEU A 20 12.87 -87.17 40.77
C LEU A 20 11.70 -86.34 40.15
N ILE A 21 10.44 -86.56 40.62
CA ILE A 21 9.26 -85.81 40.15
C ILE A 21 9.35 -84.35 40.64
N LEU A 22 9.75 -84.11 41.87
CA LEU A 22 9.96 -82.76 42.41
C LEU A 22 11.08 -82.03 41.66
N SER A 23 12.21 -82.75 41.40
CA SER A 23 13.32 -82.14 40.60
C SER A 23 12.88 -81.80 39.16
N LEU A 24 12.09 -82.69 38.54
CA LEU A 24 11.54 -82.44 37.20
C LEU A 24 10.55 -81.25 37.22
N GLY A 25 9.70 -81.22 38.19
CA GLY A 25 8.76 -80.09 38.36
C GLY A 25 9.46 -78.74 38.63
N ALA A 26 10.52 -78.78 39.41
CA ALA A 26 11.34 -77.55 39.67
C ALA A 26 12.08 -77.11 38.39
N ASN A 27 12.61 -78.03 37.58
CA ASN A 27 13.25 -77.69 36.29
C ASN A 27 12.24 -77.11 35.28
N VAL A 28 11.08 -77.73 35.15
CA VAL A 28 10.01 -77.18 34.28
C VAL A 28 9.57 -75.82 34.72
N TYR A 29 9.40 -75.63 36.03
CA TYR A 29 9.06 -74.27 36.60
C TYR A 29 10.19 -73.26 36.31
N PHE A 30 11.45 -73.66 36.48
CA PHE A 30 12.58 -72.76 36.22
C PHE A 30 12.70 -72.45 34.72
N LEU A 31 12.53 -73.44 33.84
CA LEU A 31 12.53 -73.20 32.37
C LEU A 31 11.37 -72.32 31.94
N PHE A 32 10.18 -72.47 32.49
CA PHE A 32 9.02 -71.60 32.21
C PHE A 32 9.24 -70.18 32.69
N ARG A 33 9.80 -70.03 33.88
CA ARG A 33 10.12 -68.73 34.47
C ARG A 33 11.21 -68.00 33.69
N THR A 34 12.27 -68.66 33.28
CA THR A 34 13.37 -68.06 32.46
C THR A 34 12.90 -67.72 31.05
N SER A 35 12.08 -68.55 30.42
CA SER A 35 11.51 -68.31 29.09
C SER A 35 10.58 -67.09 29.11
N LYS A 36 9.73 -66.96 30.16
CA LYS A 36 8.85 -65.78 30.29
C LYS A 36 9.65 -64.51 30.56
N GLN A 37 10.71 -64.58 31.36
CA GLN A 37 11.55 -63.44 31.70
C GLN A 37 12.41 -63.00 30.51
N SER A 38 12.87 -63.92 29.64
CA SER A 38 13.57 -63.56 28.41
C SER A 38 12.64 -62.91 27.36
N SER A 39 11.44 -63.50 27.19
CA SER A 39 10.42 -62.90 26.30
C SER A 39 9.98 -61.49 26.72
N ASP A 40 9.82 -61.26 28.02
CA ASP A 40 9.48 -59.93 28.54
C ASP A 40 10.64 -58.95 28.38
N LYS A 41 11.87 -59.34 28.56
CA LYS A 41 13.08 -58.54 28.30
C LYS A 41 13.20 -58.18 26.83
N GLU A 42 12.99 -59.12 25.93
CA GLU A 42 13.08 -58.91 24.49
C GLU A 42 11.98 -57.94 24.00
N ARG A 43 10.74 -58.10 24.49
CA ARG A 43 9.65 -57.15 24.23
C ARG A 43 9.96 -55.72 24.73
N ILE A 44 10.54 -55.59 25.93
CA ILE A 44 10.93 -54.31 26.50
C ILE A 44 12.05 -53.70 25.67
N LEU A 45 13.06 -54.42 25.24
CA LEU A 45 14.15 -53.95 24.38
C LEU A 45 13.62 -53.45 23.02
N VAL A 46 12.76 -54.22 22.36
CA VAL A 46 12.14 -53.80 21.10
C VAL A 46 11.27 -52.55 21.27
N GLN A 47 10.54 -52.43 22.39
CA GLN A 47 9.77 -51.24 22.69
C GLN A 47 10.65 -50.02 22.96
N VAL A 48 11.76 -50.17 23.67
CA VAL A 48 12.73 -49.09 23.96
C VAL A 48 13.42 -48.63 22.67
N ASP A 49 13.84 -49.54 21.81
CA ASP A 49 14.43 -49.20 20.50
C ASP A 49 13.43 -48.51 19.59
N SER A 50 12.17 -48.96 19.58
CA SER A 50 11.09 -48.29 18.85
C SER A 50 10.83 -46.84 19.37
N LEU A 51 10.83 -46.65 20.68
CA LEU A 51 10.66 -45.33 21.31
C LEU A 51 11.87 -44.42 21.07
N ALA A 52 13.08 -44.95 21.09
CA ALA A 52 14.29 -44.20 20.75
C ALA A 52 14.28 -43.74 19.27
N GLY A 53 13.82 -44.63 18.37
CA GLY A 53 13.63 -44.28 16.96
C GLY A 53 12.58 -43.20 16.75
N ILE A 54 11.42 -43.29 17.41
CA ILE A 54 10.37 -42.25 17.36
C ILE A 54 10.86 -40.95 17.90
N LYS A 55 11.60 -40.98 19.02
CA LYS A 55 12.17 -39.76 19.60
C LYS A 55 13.14 -39.07 18.65
N LYS A 56 14.05 -39.84 18.02
CA LYS A 56 15.01 -39.31 17.05
C LYS A 56 14.29 -38.64 15.86
N MET A 57 13.30 -39.31 15.27
CA MET A 57 12.49 -38.72 14.20
C MET A 57 11.80 -37.43 14.63
N LEU A 58 11.31 -37.35 15.87
CA LEU A 58 10.65 -36.18 16.39
C LEU A 58 11.63 -35.01 16.64
N ASP A 59 12.81 -35.32 17.15
CA ASP A 59 13.87 -34.32 17.33
C ASP A 59 14.35 -33.75 15.98
N ASP A 60 14.49 -34.64 14.96
CA ASP A 60 14.81 -34.21 13.58
C ASP A 60 13.68 -33.35 12.99
N ASP A 61 12.42 -33.71 13.16
CA ASP A 61 11.26 -32.92 12.71
C ASP A 61 11.21 -31.53 13.38
N ILE A 62 11.48 -31.46 14.68
CA ILE A 62 11.52 -30.20 15.44
C ILE A 62 12.67 -29.30 14.97
N GLN A 63 13.85 -29.86 14.71
CA GLN A 63 14.98 -29.11 14.17
C GLN A 63 14.64 -28.52 12.80
N ASN A 64 14.00 -29.30 11.93
CA ASN A 64 13.58 -28.81 10.61
C ASN A 64 12.56 -27.68 10.72
N ILE A 65 11.56 -27.81 11.61
CA ILE A 65 10.58 -26.74 11.85
C ILE A 65 11.25 -25.50 12.37
N ASN A 66 12.15 -25.61 13.37
CA ASN A 66 12.88 -24.47 13.90
C ASN A 66 13.74 -23.79 12.83
N PHE A 67 14.39 -24.58 11.95
CA PHE A 67 15.15 -24.04 10.83
C PHE A 67 14.26 -23.29 9.83
N GLU A 68 13.11 -23.84 9.43
CA GLU A 68 12.13 -23.16 8.58
C GLU A 68 11.62 -21.85 9.22
N LEU A 69 11.38 -21.88 10.52
CA LEU A 69 10.88 -20.76 11.29
C LEU A 69 11.91 -19.63 11.43
N ASP A 70 13.19 -19.97 11.63
CA ASP A 70 14.25 -18.96 11.74
C ASP A 70 14.41 -18.14 10.43
N GLN A 71 14.06 -18.73 9.28
CA GLN A 71 14.04 -18.00 8.01
C GLN A 71 12.96 -16.89 7.95
N PHE A 72 11.91 -17.02 8.75
CA PHE A 72 10.81 -16.05 8.84
C PHE A 72 10.91 -15.10 10.02
N LYS A 73 11.89 -15.30 10.92
CA LYS A 73 12.13 -14.48 12.08
C LYS A 73 12.38 -13.02 11.69
N GLY A 74 11.71 -12.09 12.37
CA GLY A 74 11.80 -10.65 12.10
C GLY A 74 11.02 -10.16 10.89
N LYS A 75 10.29 -11.05 10.18
CA LYS A 75 9.48 -10.67 9.02
C LYS A 75 8.02 -10.39 9.35
N ASN A 76 7.54 -10.94 10.46
CA ASN A 76 6.17 -10.75 10.93
C ASN A 76 6.09 -10.98 12.44
N ILE A 77 5.59 -9.99 13.18
CA ILE A 77 5.46 -10.03 14.64
C ILE A 77 4.59 -11.19 15.12
N GLN A 78 3.53 -11.53 14.39
CA GLN A 78 2.64 -12.63 14.73
C GLN A 78 3.35 -13.98 14.60
N LEU A 79 4.15 -14.17 13.54
CA LEU A 79 4.94 -15.36 13.32
C LEU A 79 6.03 -15.50 14.38
N ASP A 80 6.71 -14.41 14.73
CA ASP A 80 7.72 -14.39 15.80
C ASP A 80 7.12 -14.77 17.16
N SER A 81 5.93 -14.27 17.48
CA SER A 81 5.20 -14.61 18.71
C SER A 81 4.79 -16.09 18.77
N LEU A 82 4.29 -16.62 17.64
CA LEU A 82 3.93 -18.03 17.51
C LEU A 82 5.14 -18.94 17.65
N LEU A 83 6.27 -18.55 17.08
CA LEU A 83 7.57 -19.21 17.18
C LEU A 83 8.04 -19.36 18.62
N VAL A 84 8.03 -18.26 19.36
CA VAL A 84 8.42 -18.25 20.78
C VAL A 84 7.53 -19.19 21.58
N LYS A 85 6.22 -19.17 21.32
CA LYS A 85 5.26 -20.05 21.99
C LYS A 85 5.50 -21.52 21.64
N ALA A 86 5.65 -21.85 20.36
CA ALA A 86 5.92 -23.20 19.88
C ALA A 86 7.20 -23.77 20.52
N ASN A 87 8.31 -23.02 20.48
CA ASN A 87 9.58 -23.43 21.08
C ASN A 87 9.45 -23.68 22.57
N LYS A 88 8.71 -22.84 23.30
CA LYS A 88 8.47 -23.01 24.74
C LYS A 88 7.67 -24.28 25.03
N ASP A 89 6.58 -24.54 24.32
CA ASP A 89 5.72 -25.69 24.56
C ASP A 89 6.41 -27.00 24.18
N ILE A 90 7.15 -27.02 23.06
CA ILE A 90 7.94 -28.17 22.60
C ILE A 90 9.07 -28.47 23.60
N SER A 91 9.83 -27.46 24.03
CA SER A 91 10.92 -27.62 25.01
C SER A 91 10.42 -28.14 26.35
N ALA A 92 9.30 -27.63 26.85
CA ALA A 92 8.68 -28.10 28.08
C ALA A 92 8.29 -29.59 28.02
N LYS A 93 7.73 -30.03 26.90
CA LYS A 93 7.39 -31.43 26.64
C LYS A 93 8.62 -32.32 26.51
N GLN A 94 9.66 -31.85 25.79
CA GLN A 94 10.95 -32.59 25.66
C GLN A 94 11.58 -32.83 27.04
N VAL A 95 11.65 -31.83 27.91
CA VAL A 95 12.18 -31.96 29.27
C VAL A 95 11.40 -33.03 30.07
N LYS A 96 10.05 -33.01 29.95
CA LYS A 96 9.20 -34.02 30.61
C LYS A 96 9.45 -35.44 30.12
N ILE A 97 9.59 -35.60 28.79
CA ILE A 97 9.92 -36.89 28.18
C ILE A 97 11.31 -37.38 28.65
N GLN A 98 12.33 -36.53 28.62
CA GLN A 98 13.69 -36.87 29.08
C GLN A 98 13.72 -37.29 30.55
N LYS A 99 12.92 -36.58 31.43
CA LYS A 99 12.77 -36.97 32.82
C LYS A 99 12.18 -38.35 32.98
N LEU A 100 11.06 -38.63 32.32
CA LEU A 100 10.40 -39.94 32.33
C LEU A 100 11.33 -41.09 31.83
N MET A 101 12.17 -40.81 30.83
CA MET A 101 13.17 -41.79 30.33
C MET A 101 14.25 -42.10 31.36
N ARG A 102 14.72 -41.10 32.15
CA ARG A 102 15.75 -41.32 33.19
C ARG A 102 15.21 -42.06 34.42
N GLU A 103 13.96 -41.86 34.74
CA GLU A 103 13.31 -42.42 35.92
C GLU A 103 12.74 -43.83 35.65
N ASN A 104 13.10 -44.51 34.56
CA ASN A 104 12.53 -45.80 34.12
C ASN A 104 10.99 -45.80 34.14
N GLY A 105 10.38 -44.68 33.73
CA GLY A 105 8.96 -44.45 33.72
C GLY A 105 8.17 -45.48 32.89
N ASP A 106 6.86 -45.54 33.15
CA ASP A 106 5.94 -46.41 32.38
C ASP A 106 6.03 -46.12 30.87
N ILE A 107 6.37 -47.15 30.09
CA ILE A 107 6.51 -47.08 28.63
C ILE A 107 5.23 -46.52 27.97
N LYS A 108 4.04 -46.89 28.48
CA LYS A 108 2.76 -46.39 27.97
C LYS A 108 2.60 -44.90 28.22
N LEU A 109 3.12 -44.40 29.33
CA LEU A 109 3.09 -42.95 29.63
C LEU A 109 4.05 -42.18 28.72
N LEU A 110 5.22 -42.75 28.46
CA LEU A 110 6.20 -42.20 27.52
C LEU A 110 5.63 -42.12 26.08
N GLN A 111 4.98 -43.18 25.62
CA GLN A 111 4.30 -43.23 24.32
C GLN A 111 3.23 -42.11 24.21
N ARG A 112 2.38 -41.92 25.25
CA ARG A 112 1.39 -40.85 25.29
C ARG A 112 2.03 -39.46 25.19
N GLN A 113 3.11 -39.22 25.94
CA GLN A 113 3.81 -37.93 25.88
C GLN A 113 4.45 -37.64 24.52
N LEU A 114 4.96 -38.67 23.84
CA LEU A 114 5.48 -38.57 22.48
C LEU A 114 4.36 -38.24 21.46
N GLU A 115 3.21 -38.89 21.62
CA GLU A 115 2.05 -38.60 20.76
C GLU A 115 1.51 -37.19 20.98
N GLU A 116 1.41 -36.71 22.22
CA GLU A 116 1.05 -35.35 22.52
C GLU A 116 2.06 -34.34 21.92
N LEU A 117 3.35 -34.64 21.93
CA LEU A 117 4.38 -33.80 21.33
C LEU A 117 4.24 -33.73 19.79
N ARG A 118 3.89 -34.84 19.14
CA ARG A 118 3.57 -34.87 17.71
C ARG A 118 2.37 -34.01 17.38
N LEU A 119 1.28 -34.13 18.14
CA LEU A 119 0.09 -33.32 17.94
C LEU A 119 0.38 -31.82 18.08
N ILE A 120 1.17 -31.44 19.08
CA ILE A 120 1.59 -30.04 19.28
C ILE A 120 2.39 -29.57 18.07
N ARG A 121 3.38 -30.35 17.60
CA ARG A 121 4.15 -30.04 16.40
C ARG A 121 3.25 -29.83 15.19
N ASP A 122 2.33 -30.74 14.92
CA ASP A 122 1.47 -30.69 13.75
C ASP A 122 0.52 -29.49 13.78
N GLN A 123 0.00 -29.16 14.97
CA GLN A 123 -0.81 -27.95 15.17
C GLN A 123 -0.02 -26.66 14.86
N TYR A 124 1.21 -26.54 15.38
CA TYR A 124 2.04 -25.38 15.07
C TYR A 124 2.44 -25.31 13.60
N ARG A 125 2.73 -26.46 12.98
CA ARG A 125 3.05 -26.52 11.54
C ARG A 125 1.90 -25.95 10.70
N VAL A 126 0.66 -26.39 10.96
CA VAL A 126 -0.51 -25.89 10.23
C VAL A 126 -0.68 -24.37 10.42
N GLN A 127 -0.51 -23.86 11.65
CA GLN A 127 -0.61 -22.43 11.93
C GLN A 127 0.49 -21.61 11.22
N ILE A 128 1.70 -22.16 11.16
CA ILE A 128 2.84 -21.55 10.47
C ILE A 128 2.56 -21.48 8.96
N ASP A 129 2.14 -22.60 8.37
CA ASP A 129 1.83 -22.67 6.94
C ASP A 129 0.72 -21.68 6.56
N GLN A 130 -0.31 -21.53 7.41
CA GLN A 130 -1.36 -20.54 7.25
C GLN A 130 -0.82 -19.10 7.29
N LEU A 131 -0.03 -18.78 8.32
CA LEU A 131 0.55 -17.44 8.45
C LEU A 131 1.51 -17.08 7.31
N ILE A 132 2.25 -18.06 6.79
CA ILE A 132 3.11 -17.88 5.61
C ILE A 132 2.27 -17.58 4.38
N ALA A 133 1.18 -18.32 4.17
CA ALA A 133 0.27 -18.13 3.05
C ALA A 133 -0.39 -16.74 3.12
N GLU A 134 -0.94 -16.36 4.28
CA GLU A 134 -1.54 -15.04 4.52
C GLU A 134 -0.52 -13.90 4.30
N ASN A 135 0.70 -14.08 4.78
CA ASN A 135 1.76 -13.07 4.60
C ASN A 135 2.12 -12.87 3.13
N LYS A 136 2.17 -13.96 2.37
CA LYS A 136 2.41 -13.91 0.92
C LYS A 136 1.26 -13.20 0.20
N GLU A 137 0.03 -13.51 0.56
CA GLU A 137 -1.16 -12.87 -0.01
C GLU A 137 -1.20 -11.37 0.31
N LEU A 138 -0.98 -11.00 1.59
CA LEU A 138 -0.90 -9.60 2.01
C LEU A 138 0.21 -8.82 1.30
N LYS A 139 1.36 -9.45 1.09
CA LYS A 139 2.46 -8.84 0.33
C LYS A 139 2.07 -8.58 -1.12
N ASN A 140 1.43 -9.54 -1.77
CA ASN A 140 0.94 -9.37 -3.14
C ASN A 140 -0.13 -8.28 -3.24
N LEU A 141 -1.07 -8.25 -2.27
CA LEU A 141 -2.09 -7.22 -2.19
C LEU A 141 -1.48 -5.82 -1.99
N ASN A 142 -0.48 -5.70 -1.11
CA ASN A 142 0.24 -4.43 -0.91
C ASN A 142 0.95 -3.95 -2.18
N LEU A 143 1.54 -4.86 -2.96
CA LEU A 143 2.16 -4.52 -4.24
C LEU A 143 1.11 -4.04 -5.25
N ASP A 144 -0.03 -4.73 -5.37
CA ASP A 144 -1.13 -4.33 -6.25
C ASP A 144 -1.71 -2.97 -5.83
N LEU A 145 -1.95 -2.76 -4.53
CA LEU A 145 -2.41 -1.48 -3.99
C LEU A 145 -1.43 -0.35 -4.27
N SER A 146 -0.12 -0.58 -4.09
CA SER A 146 0.91 0.41 -4.40
C SER A 146 0.87 0.80 -5.88
N GLN A 147 0.78 -0.18 -6.79
CA GLN A 147 0.67 0.09 -8.22
C GLN A 147 -0.60 0.87 -8.58
N ARG A 148 -1.74 0.54 -7.94
CA ARG A 148 -2.99 1.28 -8.14
C ARG A 148 -2.89 2.72 -7.66
N VAL A 149 -2.26 2.96 -6.50
CA VAL A 149 -2.02 4.31 -5.98
C VAL A 149 -1.16 5.12 -6.94
N ASP A 150 -0.07 4.55 -7.46
CA ASP A 150 0.81 5.20 -8.42
C ASP A 150 0.09 5.53 -9.74
N ASN A 151 -0.73 4.61 -10.24
CA ASN A 151 -1.52 4.83 -11.45
C ASN A 151 -2.58 5.93 -11.25
N LEU A 152 -3.30 5.91 -10.12
CA LEU A 152 -4.28 6.94 -9.78
C LEU A 152 -3.61 8.32 -9.61
N ALA A 153 -2.42 8.38 -9.02
CA ALA A 153 -1.66 9.62 -8.89
C ALA A 153 -1.30 10.20 -10.27
N LYS A 154 -0.81 9.35 -11.20
CA LYS A 154 -0.52 9.76 -12.58
C LYS A 154 -1.76 10.21 -13.33
N GLU A 155 -2.87 9.47 -13.20
CA GLU A 155 -4.15 9.84 -13.83
C GLU A 155 -4.67 11.16 -13.30
N LYS A 156 -4.62 11.38 -11.97
CA LYS A 156 -4.99 12.65 -11.34
C LYS A 156 -4.18 13.83 -11.89
N THR A 157 -2.85 13.66 -12.03
CA THR A 157 -1.99 14.71 -12.60
C THR A 157 -2.36 15.00 -14.06
N ASN A 158 -2.52 13.97 -14.88
CA ASN A 158 -2.92 14.10 -16.28
C ASN A 158 -4.29 14.78 -16.43
N LEU A 159 -5.26 14.40 -15.60
CA LEU A 159 -6.58 15.05 -15.58
C LEU A 159 -6.49 16.52 -15.14
N ALA A 160 -5.66 16.82 -14.14
CA ALA A 160 -5.45 18.20 -13.70
C ALA A 160 -4.87 19.08 -14.81
N GLU A 161 -3.87 18.59 -15.55
CA GLU A 161 -3.30 19.28 -16.71
C GLU A 161 -4.34 19.49 -17.85
N LYS A 162 -5.14 18.47 -18.13
CA LYS A 162 -6.23 18.57 -19.13
C LYS A 162 -7.28 19.60 -18.69
N VAL A 163 -7.67 19.60 -17.42
CA VAL A 163 -8.61 20.57 -16.85
C VAL A 163 -8.01 21.97 -16.90
N GLU A 164 -6.75 22.15 -16.53
CA GLU A 164 -6.08 23.45 -16.63
C GLU A 164 -6.10 23.97 -18.07
N THR A 165 -5.73 23.13 -19.04
CA THR A 165 -5.75 23.50 -20.46
C THR A 165 -7.16 23.83 -20.96
N ALA A 166 -8.15 23.01 -20.60
CA ALA A 166 -9.54 23.19 -21.02
C ALA A 166 -10.21 24.39 -20.34
N SER A 167 -9.75 24.77 -19.15
CA SER A 167 -10.30 25.88 -18.37
C SER A 167 -9.86 27.27 -18.85
N VAL A 168 -8.89 27.32 -19.79
CA VAL A 168 -8.42 28.61 -20.31
C VAL A 168 -9.54 29.30 -21.07
N LEU A 169 -9.88 30.50 -20.62
CA LEU A 169 -10.86 31.35 -21.31
C LEU A 169 -10.25 31.95 -22.60
N LYS A 170 -11.01 31.94 -23.66
CA LYS A 170 -10.61 32.46 -24.97
C LYS A 170 -11.48 33.66 -25.34
N ALA A 171 -10.91 34.60 -26.06
CA ALA A 171 -11.66 35.64 -26.73
C ALA A 171 -12.24 35.10 -28.06
N GLU A 172 -13.55 35.20 -28.24
CA GLU A 172 -14.22 34.91 -29.52
C GLU A 172 -14.07 36.06 -30.50
N ALA A 173 -14.16 37.29 -29.98
CA ALA A 173 -14.04 38.52 -30.77
C ALA A 173 -13.32 39.59 -29.94
N PHE A 174 -12.46 40.30 -30.62
CA PHE A 174 -11.80 41.48 -30.08
C PHE A 174 -11.72 42.56 -31.15
N ASN A 175 -12.53 43.60 -30.99
CA ASN A 175 -12.66 44.67 -31.96
C ASN A 175 -12.32 46.03 -31.36
N ILE A 176 -11.56 46.82 -32.09
CA ILE A 176 -11.22 48.20 -31.71
C ILE A 176 -11.95 49.14 -32.61
N LYS A 177 -12.58 50.15 -32.02
CA LYS A 177 -13.20 51.26 -32.73
C LYS A 177 -12.68 52.58 -32.17
N THR A 178 -12.46 53.55 -33.07
CA THR A 178 -11.94 54.84 -32.73
C THR A 178 -12.95 55.91 -33.11
N TYR A 179 -13.22 56.85 -32.21
CA TYR A 179 -14.28 57.82 -32.33
C TYR A 179 -13.77 59.26 -32.11
N ARG A 180 -14.43 60.20 -32.80
CA ARG A 180 -14.41 61.57 -32.43
C ARG A 180 -15.74 61.96 -31.79
N GLU A 181 -15.69 62.76 -30.76
CA GLU A 181 -16.86 63.38 -30.19
C GLU A 181 -17.25 64.64 -30.98
N LYS A 182 -18.51 64.73 -31.35
CA LYS A 182 -19.08 65.94 -32.00
C LYS A 182 -19.77 66.81 -30.98
N SER A 183 -20.05 68.06 -31.37
CA SER A 183 -20.92 68.98 -30.59
C SER A 183 -22.24 68.24 -30.26
N LYS A 184 -22.63 68.19 -29.00
CA LYS A 184 -23.78 67.48 -28.41
C LYS A 184 -23.49 66.03 -28.00
N GLY A 185 -22.22 65.57 -27.86
CA GLY A 185 -21.87 64.27 -27.32
C GLY A 185 -22.05 63.08 -28.24
N SER A 186 -22.44 63.29 -29.53
CA SER A 186 -22.54 62.22 -30.49
C SER A 186 -21.20 61.76 -30.99
N LEU A 187 -20.97 60.37 -31.01
CA LEU A 187 -19.73 59.75 -31.48
C LEU A 187 -19.82 59.46 -32.98
N SER A 188 -18.71 59.71 -33.68
CA SER A 188 -18.54 59.36 -35.09
C SER A 188 -17.22 58.65 -35.29
N GLU A 189 -17.23 57.45 -35.93
CA GLU A 189 -15.99 56.73 -36.23
C GLU A 189 -15.03 57.53 -37.07
N THR A 190 -13.75 57.48 -36.76
CA THR A 190 -12.70 58.19 -37.45
C THR A 190 -11.36 57.49 -37.26
N ASP A 191 -10.54 57.38 -38.31
CA ASP A 191 -9.17 56.89 -38.27
C ASP A 191 -8.12 58.03 -38.25
N ARG A 192 -8.58 59.31 -38.24
CA ARG A 192 -7.67 60.48 -38.25
C ARG A 192 -7.17 60.77 -36.81
N ALA A 193 -5.87 60.53 -36.56
CA ALA A 193 -5.24 60.67 -35.25
C ALA A 193 -5.62 61.94 -34.51
N LYS A 194 -5.46 63.10 -35.14
CA LYS A 194 -5.79 64.44 -34.61
C LYS A 194 -7.26 64.63 -34.26
N LYS A 195 -8.17 63.74 -34.69
CA LYS A 195 -9.62 63.85 -34.44
C LYS A 195 -10.16 62.80 -33.49
N VAL A 196 -9.35 61.76 -33.17
CA VAL A 196 -9.78 60.71 -32.23
C VAL A 196 -9.81 61.31 -30.82
N THR A 197 -10.95 61.19 -30.17
CA THR A 197 -11.15 61.59 -28.76
C THR A 197 -11.36 60.36 -27.86
N ARG A 198 -11.80 59.23 -28.44
CA ARG A 198 -12.10 58.00 -27.69
C ARG A 198 -11.72 56.75 -28.49
N ILE A 199 -11.12 55.77 -27.82
CA ILE A 199 -10.89 54.45 -28.33
C ILE A 199 -11.74 53.49 -27.51
N THR A 200 -12.55 52.63 -28.18
CA THR A 200 -13.35 51.60 -27.55
C THR A 200 -12.84 50.26 -27.96
N ALA A 201 -12.52 49.42 -26.98
CA ALA A 201 -12.09 48.05 -27.17
C ALA A 201 -13.19 47.09 -26.68
N ASN A 202 -13.83 46.35 -27.61
CA ASN A 202 -14.91 45.41 -27.32
C ASN A 202 -14.36 44.00 -27.39
N LEU A 203 -14.55 43.27 -26.32
CA LEU A 203 -14.11 41.88 -26.14
C LEU A 203 -15.34 41.00 -25.88
N THR A 204 -15.39 39.86 -26.54
CA THR A 204 -16.33 38.78 -26.22
C THR A 204 -15.55 37.59 -25.71
N LEU A 205 -15.79 37.20 -24.47
CA LEU A 205 -15.26 35.95 -23.89
C LEU A 205 -16.17 34.80 -24.25
N SER A 206 -15.58 33.67 -24.62
CA SER A 206 -16.31 32.43 -24.93
C SER A 206 -16.96 31.82 -23.70
N GLU A 207 -18.07 31.10 -23.91
CA GLU A 207 -18.57 30.13 -22.92
C GLU A 207 -17.52 29.07 -22.65
N ASN A 208 -17.25 28.78 -21.37
CA ASN A 208 -16.40 27.68 -20.97
C ASN A 208 -16.90 27.02 -19.67
N LYS A 209 -17.53 25.87 -19.80
CA LYS A 209 -18.12 25.11 -18.68
C LYS A 209 -17.09 24.52 -17.73
N VAL A 210 -15.83 24.40 -18.15
CA VAL A 210 -14.73 23.84 -17.36
C VAL A 210 -14.02 24.91 -16.54
N ALA A 211 -14.07 26.17 -17.00
CA ALA A 211 -13.43 27.28 -16.31
C ALA A 211 -14.08 27.53 -14.94
N PRO A 212 -13.29 27.76 -13.87
CA PRO A 212 -13.85 28.10 -12.57
C PRO A 212 -14.67 29.40 -12.64
N LYS A 213 -15.85 29.40 -12.02
CA LYS A 213 -16.67 30.61 -11.84
C LYS A 213 -16.01 31.56 -10.85
N GLY A 214 -16.33 32.85 -10.98
CA GLY A 214 -15.91 33.86 -10.02
C GLY A 214 -15.30 35.08 -10.67
N ASP A 215 -14.75 35.94 -9.83
CA ASP A 215 -14.19 37.23 -10.24
C ASP A 215 -12.90 37.01 -11.04
N ARG A 216 -12.85 37.64 -12.22
CA ARG A 216 -11.72 37.62 -13.14
C ARG A 216 -11.20 39.02 -13.38
N SER A 217 -9.89 39.18 -13.37
CA SER A 217 -9.24 40.44 -13.72
C SER A 217 -8.98 40.49 -15.22
N VAL A 218 -9.72 41.36 -15.92
CA VAL A 218 -9.50 41.60 -17.37
C VAL A 218 -8.75 42.95 -17.50
N VAL A 219 -7.61 42.87 -18.14
CA VAL A 219 -6.69 44.00 -18.33
C VAL A 219 -6.60 44.35 -19.81
N PHE A 220 -6.87 45.59 -20.13
CA PHE A 220 -6.68 46.18 -21.45
C PHE A 220 -5.37 46.96 -21.48
N ARG A 221 -4.55 46.68 -22.47
CA ARG A 221 -3.25 47.31 -22.69
C ARG A 221 -3.21 47.93 -24.08
N LEU A 222 -3.08 49.24 -24.16
CA LEU A 222 -2.98 49.99 -25.41
C LEU A 222 -1.55 50.52 -25.57
N ILE A 223 -0.88 50.09 -26.65
CA ILE A 223 0.50 50.49 -26.95
C ILE A 223 0.50 51.43 -28.10
N ALA A 224 1.10 52.60 -27.90
CA ALA A 224 1.25 53.66 -28.89
C ALA A 224 2.30 53.27 -29.97
N PRO A 225 2.34 53.97 -31.12
CA PRO A 225 3.36 53.74 -32.15
C PRO A 225 4.81 53.91 -31.69
N SER A 226 5.03 54.61 -30.60
CA SER A 226 6.32 54.76 -29.91
C SER A 226 6.77 53.51 -29.13
N GLY A 227 5.91 52.46 -28.99
CA GLY A 227 6.12 51.30 -28.16
C GLY A 227 5.79 51.50 -26.68
N VAL A 228 5.35 52.69 -26.27
CA VAL A 228 5.00 53.00 -24.90
C VAL A 228 3.53 52.66 -24.63
N VAL A 229 3.25 52.06 -23.46
CA VAL A 229 1.88 51.80 -23.02
C VAL A 229 1.19 53.09 -22.67
N MET A 230 -0.03 53.27 -23.15
CA MET A 230 -0.85 54.42 -22.82
C MET A 230 -1.47 54.26 -21.43
N ALA A 231 -0.69 54.60 -20.40
CA ALA A 231 -1.05 54.45 -19.01
C ALA A 231 -1.34 55.86 -18.41
N ASP A 232 -2.48 55.96 -17.73
CA ASP A 232 -2.84 57.11 -16.91
C ASP A 232 -3.17 56.62 -15.48
N PRO A 233 -2.27 56.83 -14.51
CA PRO A 233 -2.53 56.45 -13.13
C PRO A 233 -3.77 57.12 -12.53
N ALA A 234 -4.09 58.33 -12.93
CA ALA A 234 -5.29 59.05 -12.48
C ALA A 234 -6.58 58.47 -13.10
N GLY A 235 -6.47 57.88 -14.30
CA GLY A 235 -7.56 57.20 -15.01
C GLY A 235 -7.70 55.71 -14.68
N GLY A 236 -6.92 55.20 -13.74
CA GLY A 236 -7.03 53.79 -13.29
C GLY A 236 -6.05 52.83 -13.93
N SER A 237 -5.00 53.34 -14.61
CA SER A 237 -3.89 52.51 -15.09
C SER A 237 -3.00 52.04 -13.92
N GLY A 238 -2.23 50.99 -14.14
CA GLY A 238 -1.32 50.44 -13.15
C GLY A 238 -0.47 49.30 -13.73
N SER A 239 -0.04 48.38 -12.90
CA SER A 239 0.75 47.22 -13.32
C SER A 239 0.10 45.91 -12.95
N PHE A 240 0.42 44.81 -13.67
CA PHE A 240 0.00 43.46 -13.41
C PHE A 240 1.13 42.50 -13.69
N ALA A 241 1.12 41.33 -13.01
CA ALA A 241 2.06 40.26 -13.29
C ALA A 241 1.61 39.46 -14.52
N SER A 242 2.40 39.50 -15.59
CA SER A 242 2.17 38.71 -16.79
C SER A 242 2.68 37.27 -16.57
N LYS A 243 1.80 36.30 -16.75
CA LYS A 243 2.17 34.87 -16.65
C LYS A 243 3.02 34.39 -17.84
N GLU A 244 3.00 35.11 -18.94
CA GLU A 244 3.79 34.77 -20.14
C GLU A 244 5.24 35.25 -20.01
N THR A 245 5.45 36.44 -19.49
CA THR A 245 6.80 37.02 -19.38
C THR A 245 7.42 36.86 -17.99
N GLY A 246 6.61 36.50 -16.99
CA GLY A 246 7.04 36.41 -15.59
C GLY A 246 7.36 37.78 -14.98
N ARG A 247 7.05 38.91 -15.67
CA ARG A 247 7.40 40.26 -15.27
C ARG A 247 6.13 41.12 -15.07
N ASN A 248 6.25 42.14 -14.27
CA ASN A 248 5.22 43.17 -14.19
C ASN A 248 5.20 44.00 -15.47
N GLN A 249 3.99 44.20 -15.99
CA GLN A 249 3.72 45.00 -17.18
C GLN A 249 2.69 46.07 -16.84
N GLU A 250 2.83 47.24 -17.47
CA GLU A 250 1.85 48.31 -17.34
C GLU A 250 0.60 48.02 -18.17
N TYR A 251 -0.54 48.49 -17.68
CA TYR A 251 -1.82 48.41 -18.38
C TYR A 251 -2.51 49.74 -18.46
N THR A 252 -3.37 49.89 -19.47
CA THR A 252 -4.19 51.10 -19.69
C THR A 252 -5.43 51.10 -18.82
N LEU A 253 -6.22 50.04 -18.83
CA LEU A 253 -7.46 49.93 -18.05
C LEU A 253 -7.60 48.52 -17.47
N ARG A 254 -8.29 48.38 -16.32
CA ARG A 254 -8.65 47.12 -15.70
C ARG A 254 -10.14 47.05 -15.40
N LYS A 255 -10.75 45.89 -15.62
CA LYS A 255 -12.12 45.58 -15.16
C LYS A 255 -12.13 44.25 -14.41
N MET A 256 -12.89 44.20 -13.34
CA MET A 256 -13.25 42.96 -12.67
C MET A 256 -14.57 42.45 -13.22
N VAL A 257 -14.64 41.19 -13.59
CA VAL A 257 -15.82 40.57 -14.20
C VAL A 257 -16.15 39.30 -13.44
N ASN A 258 -17.37 39.15 -13.02
CA ASN A 258 -17.85 37.92 -12.39
C ASN A 258 -18.25 36.93 -13.49
N TYR A 259 -17.31 36.06 -13.87
CA TYR A 259 -17.51 35.07 -14.93
C TYR A 259 -18.33 33.85 -14.45
N ASN A 260 -19.43 33.54 -15.14
CA ASN A 260 -20.39 32.52 -14.76
C ASN A 260 -20.49 31.36 -15.78
N ASN A 261 -19.40 31.06 -16.49
CA ASN A 261 -19.32 30.04 -17.54
C ASN A 261 -20.19 30.27 -18.78
N ILE A 262 -20.71 31.48 -18.94
CA ILE A 262 -21.48 31.92 -20.10
C ILE A 262 -20.66 32.86 -20.96
N ARG A 263 -21.11 33.11 -22.18
CA ARG A 263 -20.55 34.14 -23.04
C ARG A 263 -20.70 35.51 -22.38
N GLU A 264 -19.61 36.30 -22.32
CA GLU A 264 -19.59 37.59 -21.65
C GLU A 264 -19.05 38.67 -22.59
N GLU A 265 -19.73 39.82 -22.67
CA GLU A 265 -19.32 40.95 -23.50
C GLU A 265 -18.78 42.05 -22.62
N LEU A 266 -17.57 42.54 -22.94
CA LEU A 266 -16.86 43.56 -22.21
C LEU A 266 -16.46 44.69 -23.13
N SER A 267 -16.60 45.91 -22.66
CA SER A 267 -16.15 47.11 -23.37
C SER A 267 -15.20 47.91 -22.50
N PHE A 268 -14.07 48.31 -23.04
CA PHE A 268 -13.12 49.23 -22.45
C PHE A 268 -13.17 50.55 -23.23
N GLU A 269 -13.30 51.65 -22.53
CA GLU A 269 -13.32 52.97 -23.13
C GLU A 269 -12.11 53.77 -22.64
N TYR A 270 -11.21 54.10 -23.55
CA TYR A 270 -10.08 54.98 -23.28
C TYR A 270 -10.34 56.35 -23.89
N ASN A 271 -10.43 57.36 -23.05
CA ASN A 271 -10.59 58.77 -23.47
C ASN A 271 -9.23 59.40 -23.68
N GLN A 272 -9.13 60.29 -24.65
CA GLN A 272 -7.94 61.04 -24.97
C GLN A 272 -7.48 61.87 -23.76
N LEU A 273 -6.20 61.76 -23.43
CA LEU A 273 -5.50 62.63 -22.49
C LEU A 273 -4.63 63.63 -23.24
N ASP A 274 -3.90 63.11 -24.21
CA ASP A 274 -3.08 63.88 -25.14
C ASP A 274 -3.47 63.53 -26.58
N ASP A 275 -3.07 64.35 -27.56
CA ASP A 275 -3.32 64.11 -28.98
C ASP A 275 -2.73 62.76 -29.45
N PHE A 276 -3.57 61.94 -30.05
CA PHE A 276 -3.13 60.69 -30.65
C PHE A 276 -2.19 60.97 -31.85
N LYS A 277 -1.11 60.20 -31.91
CA LYS A 277 -0.15 60.29 -33.04
C LYS A 277 -0.55 59.36 -34.17
N ALA A 278 -0.32 59.75 -35.38
CA ALA A 278 -0.47 58.84 -36.52
C ALA A 278 0.53 57.67 -36.42
N GLY A 279 0.08 56.47 -36.77
CA GLY A 279 0.87 55.26 -36.70
C GLY A 279 0.12 54.02 -36.26
N LEU A 280 0.85 52.91 -36.07
CA LEU A 280 0.32 51.63 -35.68
C LEU A 280 0.19 51.53 -34.19
N TYR A 281 -1.01 51.22 -33.71
CA TYR A 281 -1.32 50.92 -32.31
C TYR A 281 -1.54 49.43 -32.12
N ILE A 282 -1.14 48.92 -30.96
CA ILE A 282 -1.37 47.49 -30.56
C ILE A 282 -2.26 47.55 -29.33
N ALA A 283 -3.35 46.78 -29.41
CA ALA A 283 -4.29 46.58 -28.32
C ALA A 283 -4.23 45.12 -27.87
N GLU A 284 -4.01 44.91 -26.58
CA GLU A 284 -3.86 43.58 -25.97
C GLU A 284 -4.84 43.44 -24.82
N ILE A 285 -5.40 42.22 -24.68
CA ILE A 285 -6.24 41.87 -23.52
C ILE A 285 -5.56 40.74 -22.79
N TYR A 286 -5.44 40.90 -21.48
CA TYR A 286 -4.96 39.87 -20.57
C TYR A 286 -6.08 39.51 -19.59
N LEU A 287 -6.26 38.22 -19.38
CA LEU A 287 -7.17 37.64 -18.39
C LEU A 287 -6.36 36.89 -17.33
N ASP A 288 -6.48 37.33 -16.08
CA ASP A 288 -5.71 36.73 -14.95
C ASP A 288 -4.20 36.61 -15.25
N GLY A 289 -3.65 37.57 -16.00
CA GLY A 289 -2.23 37.63 -16.37
C GLY A 289 -1.82 36.85 -17.62
N LYS A 290 -2.75 36.13 -18.29
CA LYS A 290 -2.50 35.47 -19.61
C LYS A 290 -3.11 36.33 -20.73
N MET A 291 -2.40 36.49 -21.85
CA MET A 291 -2.91 37.17 -23.03
C MET A 291 -3.98 36.30 -23.73
N VAL A 292 -5.18 36.88 -23.92
CA VAL A 292 -6.31 36.19 -24.56
C VAL A 292 -6.67 36.75 -25.92
N ALA A 293 -6.30 37.99 -26.19
CA ALA A 293 -6.51 38.66 -27.49
C ALA A 293 -5.48 39.74 -27.76
N SER A 294 -5.17 39.93 -29.03
CA SER A 294 -4.37 41.06 -29.53
C SER A 294 -4.94 41.52 -30.87
N ASN A 295 -5.00 42.83 -31.07
CA ASN A 295 -5.43 43.44 -32.33
C ASN A 295 -4.54 44.63 -32.63
N LYS A 296 -4.42 44.98 -33.91
CA LYS A 296 -3.62 46.10 -34.39
C LYS A 296 -4.51 47.01 -35.24
N PHE A 297 -4.39 48.33 -35.05
CA PHE A 297 -5.10 49.32 -35.83
C PHE A 297 -4.21 50.52 -36.11
N THR A 298 -4.50 51.24 -37.17
CA THR A 298 -3.69 52.36 -37.61
C THR A 298 -4.52 53.63 -37.57
N LEU A 299 -3.94 54.65 -36.97
CA LEU A 299 -4.43 56.04 -37.09
C LEU A 299 -3.62 56.82 -38.13
N LYS A 300 -4.33 57.60 -38.92
CA LYS A 300 -3.75 58.43 -39.99
C LYS A 300 -3.61 59.87 -39.59
#